data_c30fb178e2f1fb33ba6f6122031f6684
#
_entry.id   c30fb178e2f1fb33ba6f6122031f6684
#
_cell.length_a   1.000
_cell.length_b   1.000
_cell.length_c   1.000
_cell.angle_alpha   90.00
_cell.angle_beta   90.00
_cell.angle_gamma   90.00
#
_symmetry.space_group_name_H-M   'P 1'
#
loop_
_entity.id
_entity.type
_entity.pdbx_description
1 polymer ?
#
loop_
_entity_poly.entity_id
_entity_poly.type
_entity_poly.pdbx_seq_one_letter_code
_entity_poly.pdbx_strand_id
1 'polypeptide(L)'
;MRWLSLFIAGEYDIIVLGAGHAGVEAALAAANLGCRTLLATLSLDNIALMPCNPSIGGPAKSHLVREIDALGGAMAINADEAALQYRLLNTGKGPAVHALRAQEDKKAYQFRMKERCEQQEGLEVRQLLAEKILIEDKEARGIVAETGEAYLARAVILATGTYLKGRIVIGEHTTSGGPNGQRAAGELSRSLRENGIKIMRFKTGTPARLDARSLDYAKMQLQPGDEGAQSFSFMTEERTREQLPCYLTYTNEKTHEIIRANIDRAPMANGIIEGIGPRYCPSIESKILRFPDKDRHQLFLEPEGWHTEE
;
A
#
# COMPACT_ATOMS: atom_id res chain seq x y z
N MET A 1 -23.75 30.67 4.40
CA MET A 1 -24.32 30.29 3.09
C MET A 1 -23.33 30.54 1.93
N ARG A 2 -22.20 29.79 1.93
CA ARG A 2 -21.11 29.95 0.92
C ARG A 2 -21.14 28.89 -0.21
N TRP A 3 -22.10 27.98 -0.18
CA TRP A 3 -22.13 26.81 -1.05
C TRP A 3 -23.28 26.83 -2.08
N LEU A 4 -24.12 27.87 -2.09
CA LEU A 4 -25.30 28.01 -2.97
C LEU A 4 -24.99 28.01 -4.48
N SER A 5 -23.70 28.02 -4.88
CA SER A 5 -23.29 27.96 -6.28
C SER A 5 -22.66 26.61 -6.67
N LEU A 6 -22.49 25.67 -5.73
CA LEU A 6 -21.94 24.35 -6.03
C LEU A 6 -23.04 23.38 -6.43
N PHE A 7 -22.79 22.58 -7.46
CA PHE A 7 -23.63 21.44 -7.79
C PHE A 7 -23.39 20.32 -6.79
N ILE A 8 -24.41 19.97 -5.99
CA ILE A 8 -24.32 18.86 -5.02
C ILE A 8 -24.64 17.56 -5.76
N ALA A 9 -23.63 16.69 -5.92
CA ALA A 9 -23.72 15.43 -6.61
C ALA A 9 -24.12 14.24 -5.72
N GLY A 10 -24.03 14.41 -4.39
CA GLY A 10 -24.45 13.39 -3.44
C GLY A 10 -24.30 13.83 -1.99
N GLU A 11 -25.03 13.12 -1.11
CA GLU A 11 -24.97 13.30 0.34
C GLU A 11 -24.74 11.94 1.02
N TYR A 12 -23.83 11.88 1.99
CA TYR A 12 -23.40 10.67 2.68
C TYR A 12 -23.26 10.94 4.18
N ASP A 13 -23.19 9.89 4.96
CA ASP A 13 -22.74 10.02 6.36
C ASP A 13 -21.22 10.16 6.40
N ILE A 14 -20.51 9.36 5.60
CA ILE A 14 -19.06 9.34 5.58
C ILE A 14 -18.55 9.35 4.14
N ILE A 15 -17.51 10.17 3.90
CA ILE A 15 -16.71 10.11 2.67
C ILE A 15 -15.32 9.65 3.02
N VAL A 16 -14.81 8.61 2.32
CA VAL A 16 -13.44 8.12 2.43
C VAL A 16 -12.67 8.49 1.18
N LEU A 17 -11.57 9.24 1.33
CA LEU A 17 -10.71 9.64 0.22
C LEU A 17 -9.48 8.74 0.11
N GLY A 18 -9.44 7.94 -0.94
CA GLY A 18 -8.39 6.98 -1.26
C GLY A 18 -8.79 5.55 -0.94
N ALA A 19 -8.72 4.68 -1.95
CA ALA A 19 -9.07 3.27 -1.88
C ALA A 19 -7.82 2.35 -1.76
N GLY A 20 -6.78 2.79 -1.04
CA GLY A 20 -5.74 1.90 -0.53
C GLY A 20 -6.27 1.07 0.64
N HIS A 21 -5.44 0.21 1.24
CA HIS A 21 -5.87 -0.70 2.31
C HIS A 21 -6.59 0.02 3.46
N ALA A 22 -6.04 1.14 3.95
CA ALA A 22 -6.66 1.90 5.03
C ALA A 22 -8.02 2.48 4.65
N GLY A 23 -8.16 2.97 3.42
CA GLY A 23 -9.42 3.54 2.95
C GLY A 23 -10.49 2.48 2.70
N VAL A 24 -10.11 1.33 2.14
CA VAL A 24 -11.02 0.20 1.96
C VAL A 24 -11.55 -0.30 3.30
N GLU A 25 -10.68 -0.54 4.28
CA GLU A 25 -11.09 -0.98 5.61
C GLU A 25 -12.00 0.05 6.29
N ALA A 26 -11.69 1.34 6.20
CA ALA A 26 -12.52 2.40 6.75
C ALA A 26 -13.90 2.47 6.08
N ALA A 27 -13.96 2.31 4.76
CA ALA A 27 -15.21 2.38 4.01
C ALA A 27 -16.11 1.17 4.27
N LEU A 28 -15.53 -0.03 4.28
CA LEU A 28 -16.26 -1.26 4.61
C LEU A 28 -16.77 -1.24 6.05
N ALA A 29 -15.94 -0.82 7.01
CA ALA A 29 -16.34 -0.69 8.41
C ALA A 29 -17.50 0.31 8.57
N ALA A 30 -17.42 1.47 7.91
CA ALA A 30 -18.48 2.48 7.97
C ALA A 30 -19.80 1.95 7.40
N ALA A 31 -19.75 1.29 6.23
CA ALA A 31 -20.93 0.69 5.61
C ALA A 31 -21.53 -0.44 6.47
N ASN A 32 -20.70 -1.31 7.04
CA ASN A 32 -21.14 -2.36 7.96
C ASN A 32 -21.81 -1.81 9.24
N LEU A 33 -21.46 -0.61 9.66
CA LEU A 33 -22.12 0.10 10.76
C LEU A 33 -23.42 0.79 10.34
N GLY A 34 -23.86 0.62 9.08
CA GLY A 34 -25.08 1.19 8.54
C GLY A 34 -24.95 2.64 8.05
N CYS A 35 -23.74 3.18 7.92
CA CYS A 35 -23.53 4.49 7.35
C CYS A 35 -23.63 4.46 5.82
N ARG A 36 -24.33 5.42 5.24
CA ARG A 36 -24.22 5.67 3.79
C ARG A 36 -22.87 6.26 3.49
N THR A 37 -22.02 5.48 2.82
CA THR A 37 -20.58 5.76 2.66
C THR A 37 -20.20 5.94 1.19
N LEU A 38 -19.37 6.95 0.91
CA LEU A 38 -18.70 7.13 -0.39
C LEU A 38 -17.22 6.78 -0.25
N LEU A 39 -16.75 5.83 -1.04
CA LEU A 39 -15.32 5.57 -1.25
C LEU A 39 -14.88 6.23 -2.56
N ALA A 40 -14.08 7.29 -2.45
CA ALA A 40 -13.55 8.04 -3.58
C ALA A 40 -12.12 7.61 -3.90
N THR A 41 -11.86 7.26 -5.16
CA THR A 41 -10.55 6.81 -5.65
C THR A 41 -10.16 7.47 -6.95
N LEU A 42 -8.86 7.56 -7.25
CA LEU A 42 -8.35 8.06 -8.52
C LEU A 42 -8.54 7.07 -9.68
N SER A 43 -8.67 5.79 -9.37
CA SER A 43 -8.89 4.74 -10.37
C SER A 43 -9.58 3.55 -9.70
N LEU A 44 -10.68 3.09 -10.29
CA LEU A 44 -11.39 1.89 -9.85
C LEU A 44 -10.55 0.61 -10.01
N ASP A 45 -9.60 0.60 -10.94
CA ASP A 45 -8.73 -0.56 -11.19
C ASP A 45 -7.53 -0.63 -10.25
N ASN A 46 -7.36 0.37 -9.36
CA ASN A 46 -6.27 0.43 -8.40
C ASN A 46 -6.75 0.38 -6.94
N ILE A 47 -7.96 -0.10 -6.70
CA ILE A 47 -8.45 -0.39 -5.34
C ILE A 47 -7.54 -1.45 -4.71
N ALA A 48 -7.10 -1.21 -3.46
CA ALA A 48 -6.16 -2.05 -2.72
C ALA A 48 -4.86 -2.37 -3.46
N LEU A 49 -4.38 -1.46 -4.32
CA LEU A 49 -3.11 -1.61 -5.03
C LEU A 49 -1.96 -1.86 -4.06
N MET A 50 -1.14 -2.84 -4.38
CA MET A 50 0.14 -3.13 -3.73
C MET A 50 1.30 -2.58 -4.59
N PRO A 51 1.70 -1.31 -4.45
CA PRO A 51 2.65 -0.69 -5.37
C PRO A 51 4.10 -1.12 -5.14
N CYS A 52 4.40 -1.67 -3.99
CA CYS A 52 5.71 -2.19 -3.64
C CYS A 52 5.72 -3.72 -3.78
N ASN A 53 5.99 -4.47 -2.72
CA ASN A 53 5.89 -5.92 -2.74
C ASN A 53 4.43 -6.35 -2.58
N PRO A 54 3.93 -7.32 -3.34
CA PRO A 54 2.61 -7.87 -3.15
C PRO A 54 2.62 -8.82 -1.94
N SER A 55 2.64 -8.26 -0.76
CA SER A 55 2.67 -9.04 0.47
C SER A 55 1.90 -8.37 1.62
N ILE A 56 1.20 -9.20 2.38
CA ILE A 56 0.49 -8.81 3.60
C ILE A 56 1.23 -9.33 4.82
N GLY A 57 1.28 -8.53 5.89
CA GLY A 57 1.88 -8.92 7.17
C GLY A 57 3.37 -8.67 7.27
N GLY A 58 4.06 -9.58 7.97
CA GLY A 58 5.45 -9.41 8.38
C GLY A 58 5.60 -8.69 9.73
N PRO A 59 6.84 -8.43 10.19
CA PRO A 59 7.11 -7.84 11.50
C PRO A 59 6.39 -6.50 11.71
N ALA A 60 5.72 -6.38 12.85
CA ALA A 60 4.92 -5.22 13.27
C ALA A 60 3.71 -4.88 12.37
N LYS A 61 3.35 -5.75 11.43
CA LYS A 61 2.20 -5.57 10.52
C LYS A 61 1.16 -6.67 10.69
N SER A 62 1.58 -7.94 10.77
CA SER A 62 0.66 -9.08 10.88
C SER A 62 -0.25 -9.01 12.11
N HIS A 63 0.22 -8.45 13.22
CA HIS A 63 -0.56 -8.25 14.42
C HIS A 63 -1.76 -7.31 14.15
N LEU A 64 -1.50 -6.17 13.47
CA LEU A 64 -2.55 -5.23 13.10
C LEU A 64 -3.56 -5.84 12.11
N VAL A 65 -3.09 -6.67 11.15
CA VAL A 65 -3.98 -7.37 10.22
C VAL A 65 -4.95 -8.28 10.97
N ARG A 66 -4.45 -9.01 11.98
CA ARG A 66 -5.29 -9.88 12.82
C ARG A 66 -6.23 -9.11 13.75
N GLU A 67 -5.79 -7.96 14.27
CA GLU A 67 -6.66 -7.07 15.05
C GLU A 67 -7.80 -6.50 14.21
N ILE A 68 -7.51 -6.09 12.96
CA ILE A 68 -8.51 -5.64 12.00
C ILE A 68 -9.50 -6.78 11.66
N ASP A 69 -9.00 -7.99 11.43
CA ASP A 69 -9.82 -9.18 11.16
C ASP A 69 -10.78 -9.49 12.31
N ALA A 70 -10.29 -9.43 13.56
CA ALA A 70 -11.11 -9.64 14.74
C ALA A 70 -12.24 -8.60 14.89
N LEU A 71 -12.12 -7.45 14.25
CA LEU A 71 -13.14 -6.40 14.18
C LEU A 71 -14.03 -6.50 12.91
N GLY A 72 -13.86 -7.57 12.12
CA GLY A 72 -14.65 -7.80 10.90
C GLY A 72 -14.06 -7.14 9.64
N GLY A 73 -12.77 -6.81 9.64
CA GLY A 73 -12.09 -6.25 8.47
C GLY A 73 -11.87 -7.26 7.35
N ALA A 74 -11.67 -6.77 6.14
CA ALA A 74 -11.59 -7.58 4.93
C ALA A 74 -10.15 -8.00 4.54
N MET A 75 -9.13 -7.30 5.02
CA MET A 75 -7.74 -7.48 4.58
C MET A 75 -7.24 -8.90 4.79
N ALA A 76 -7.49 -9.49 5.97
CA ALA A 76 -6.99 -10.81 6.32
C ALA A 76 -7.61 -11.91 5.47
N ILE A 77 -8.92 -11.92 5.34
CA ILE A 77 -9.63 -12.91 4.53
C ILE A 77 -9.29 -12.77 3.04
N ASN A 78 -9.14 -11.55 2.55
CA ASN A 78 -8.72 -11.28 1.17
C ASN A 78 -7.28 -11.75 0.91
N ALA A 79 -6.38 -11.57 1.89
CA ALA A 79 -5.02 -12.10 1.82
C ALA A 79 -5.02 -13.63 1.77
N ASP A 80 -5.85 -14.28 2.58
CA ASP A 80 -5.95 -15.74 2.55
C ASP A 80 -6.47 -16.29 1.22
N GLU A 81 -7.33 -15.55 0.54
CA GLU A 81 -7.88 -15.95 -0.77
C GLU A 81 -6.92 -15.73 -1.94
N ALA A 82 -5.98 -14.80 -1.81
CA ALA A 82 -5.05 -14.42 -2.88
C ALA A 82 -3.60 -14.85 -2.64
N ALA A 83 -3.32 -15.51 -1.52
CA ALA A 83 -1.95 -15.88 -1.14
C ALA A 83 -1.30 -16.85 -2.12
N LEU A 84 -0.05 -16.54 -2.47
CA LEU A 84 0.88 -17.42 -3.18
C LEU A 84 1.70 -18.25 -2.21
N GLN A 85 2.10 -17.67 -1.06
CA GLN A 85 2.97 -18.31 -0.09
C GLN A 85 2.77 -17.71 1.30
N TYR A 86 2.98 -18.54 2.31
CA TYR A 86 3.01 -18.11 3.71
C TYR A 86 4.35 -18.41 4.37
N ARG A 87 4.80 -17.48 5.20
CA ARG A 87 5.98 -17.63 6.05
C ARG A 87 5.74 -17.04 7.43
N LEU A 88 6.09 -17.79 8.47
CA LEU A 88 6.17 -17.26 9.82
C LEU A 88 7.58 -16.71 10.06
N LEU A 89 7.68 -15.41 10.22
CA LEU A 89 8.95 -14.70 10.42
C LEU A 89 9.29 -14.57 11.91
N ASN A 90 10.57 -14.36 12.21
CA ASN A 90 11.09 -14.17 13.58
C ASN A 90 10.93 -15.42 14.50
N THR A 91 10.84 -16.61 13.96
CA THR A 91 10.64 -17.84 14.74
C THR A 91 11.78 -18.13 15.73
N GLY A 92 12.99 -17.62 15.48
CA GLY A 92 14.11 -17.69 16.43
C GLY A 92 14.05 -16.69 17.59
N LYS A 93 12.96 -15.94 17.73
CA LYS A 93 12.71 -14.97 18.82
C LYS A 93 11.50 -15.40 19.63
N GLY A 94 11.17 -14.65 20.68
CA GLY A 94 9.98 -14.96 21.49
C GLY A 94 8.67 -14.85 20.69
N PRO A 95 7.61 -15.61 21.09
CA PRO A 95 6.35 -15.71 20.35
C PRO A 95 5.65 -14.36 20.07
N ALA A 96 5.82 -13.38 20.95
CA ALA A 96 5.23 -12.05 20.80
C ALA A 96 5.68 -11.28 19.53
N VAL A 97 6.80 -11.69 18.93
CA VAL A 97 7.33 -11.08 17.69
C VAL A 97 7.27 -12.01 16.49
N HIS A 98 6.68 -13.20 16.63
CA HIS A 98 6.36 -14.06 15.50
C HIS A 98 5.40 -13.31 14.59
N ALA A 99 5.70 -13.28 13.30
CA ALA A 99 4.96 -12.46 12.36
C ALA A 99 4.64 -13.23 11.09
N LEU A 100 3.38 -13.52 10.88
CA LEU A 100 2.92 -14.14 9.65
C LEU A 100 3.10 -13.17 8.48
N ARG A 101 3.57 -13.67 7.35
CA ARG A 101 3.66 -12.97 6.08
C ARG A 101 3.09 -13.83 4.97
N ALA A 102 2.17 -13.27 4.20
CA ALA A 102 1.72 -13.87 2.96
C ALA A 102 2.29 -13.09 1.77
N GLN A 103 2.81 -13.81 0.79
CA GLN A 103 3.05 -13.30 -0.55
C GLN A 103 1.77 -13.46 -1.34
N GLU A 104 1.36 -12.43 -2.08
CA GLU A 104 0.05 -12.37 -2.69
C GLU A 104 0.13 -12.39 -4.22
N ASP A 105 -0.87 -13.00 -4.86
CA ASP A 105 -1.18 -12.68 -6.24
C ASP A 105 -1.76 -11.26 -6.30
N LYS A 106 -0.96 -10.35 -6.79
CA LYS A 106 -1.24 -8.92 -6.77
C LYS A 106 -2.54 -8.56 -7.49
N LYS A 107 -2.82 -9.20 -8.61
CA LYS A 107 -4.01 -8.92 -9.40
C LYS A 107 -5.25 -9.58 -8.83
N ALA A 108 -5.13 -10.81 -8.36
CA ALA A 108 -6.22 -11.51 -7.68
C ALA A 108 -6.64 -10.77 -6.41
N TYR A 109 -5.66 -10.31 -5.61
CA TYR A 109 -5.92 -9.53 -4.40
C TYR A 109 -6.69 -8.23 -4.69
N GLN A 110 -6.24 -7.45 -5.69
CA GLN A 110 -6.90 -6.22 -6.09
C GLN A 110 -8.34 -6.46 -6.59
N PHE A 111 -8.50 -7.44 -7.47
CA PHE A 111 -9.80 -7.77 -8.06
C PHE A 111 -10.82 -8.15 -6.98
N ARG A 112 -10.45 -9.06 -6.07
CA ARG A 112 -11.31 -9.51 -4.98
C ARG A 112 -11.67 -8.37 -4.03
N MET A 113 -10.72 -7.50 -3.70
CA MET A 113 -10.99 -6.36 -2.82
C MET A 113 -11.91 -5.33 -3.49
N LYS A 114 -11.75 -5.10 -4.79
CA LYS A 114 -12.66 -4.27 -5.58
C LYS A 114 -14.08 -4.83 -5.55
N GLU A 115 -14.23 -6.12 -5.83
CA GLU A 115 -15.52 -6.83 -5.81
C GLU A 115 -16.20 -6.70 -4.44
N ARG A 116 -15.48 -6.88 -3.34
CA ARG A 116 -15.99 -6.68 -1.98
C ARG A 116 -16.52 -5.26 -1.76
N CYS A 117 -15.78 -4.24 -2.23
CA CYS A 117 -16.23 -2.86 -2.12
C CYS A 117 -17.49 -2.57 -2.95
N GLU A 118 -17.56 -3.12 -4.16
CA GLU A 118 -18.69 -2.91 -5.08
C GLU A 118 -19.95 -3.66 -4.66
N GLN A 119 -19.80 -4.80 -3.96
CA GLN A 119 -20.92 -5.60 -3.46
C GLN A 119 -21.41 -5.16 -2.06
N GLN A 120 -20.65 -4.30 -1.37
CA GLN A 120 -21.00 -3.88 -0.01
C GLN A 120 -22.24 -2.97 -0.02
N GLU A 121 -23.29 -3.41 0.66
CA GLU A 121 -24.49 -2.57 0.87
C GLU A 121 -24.13 -1.30 1.65
N GLY A 122 -24.71 -0.17 1.24
CA GLY A 122 -24.43 1.14 1.86
C GLY A 122 -23.12 1.80 1.44
N LEU A 123 -22.31 1.14 0.60
CA LEU A 123 -21.07 1.67 0.07
C LEU A 123 -21.19 2.02 -1.42
N GLU A 124 -20.96 3.27 -1.74
CA GLU A 124 -20.82 3.74 -3.12
C GLU A 124 -19.36 3.97 -3.44
N VAL A 125 -18.86 3.39 -4.56
CA VAL A 125 -17.48 3.56 -5.02
C VAL A 125 -17.46 4.47 -6.24
N ARG A 126 -16.71 5.57 -6.17
CA ARG A 126 -16.58 6.51 -7.30
C ARG A 126 -15.14 6.84 -7.64
N GLN A 127 -14.91 6.94 -8.95
CA GLN A 127 -13.65 7.51 -9.46
C GLN A 127 -13.76 9.01 -9.52
N LEU A 128 -13.04 9.70 -8.64
CA LEU A 128 -12.94 11.16 -8.62
C LEU A 128 -11.63 11.62 -7.97
N LEU A 129 -11.18 12.81 -8.33
CA LEU A 129 -10.07 13.50 -7.67
C LEU A 129 -10.65 14.61 -6.80
N ALA A 130 -10.51 14.48 -5.48
CA ALA A 130 -10.91 15.55 -4.55
C ALA A 130 -9.83 16.64 -4.52
N GLU A 131 -10.24 17.90 -4.65
CA GLU A 131 -9.36 19.07 -4.59
C GLU A 131 -9.49 19.86 -3.30
N LYS A 132 -10.67 19.84 -2.69
CA LYS A 132 -10.94 20.64 -1.48
C LYS A 132 -11.75 19.87 -0.46
N ILE A 133 -11.50 20.15 0.80
CA ILE A 133 -12.39 19.82 1.91
C ILE A 133 -13.31 21.01 2.13
N LEU A 134 -14.61 20.74 2.22
CA LEU A 134 -15.60 21.72 2.62
C LEU A 134 -15.60 21.80 4.15
N ILE A 135 -15.33 22.99 4.67
CA ILE A 135 -15.36 23.26 6.12
C ILE A 135 -16.27 24.47 6.37
N GLU A 136 -17.19 24.30 7.31
CA GLU A 136 -18.07 25.34 7.82
C GLU A 136 -18.08 25.26 9.35
N ASP A 137 -17.89 26.37 10.02
CA ASP A 137 -17.86 26.47 11.48
C ASP A 137 -16.88 25.49 12.16
N LYS A 138 -15.72 25.24 11.52
CA LYS A 138 -14.68 24.28 11.91
C LYS A 138 -15.10 22.83 11.81
N GLU A 139 -16.20 22.51 11.19
CA GLU A 139 -16.64 21.14 10.92
C GLU A 139 -16.46 20.79 9.44
N ALA A 140 -16.04 19.57 9.16
CA ALA A 140 -16.02 19.04 7.81
C ALA A 140 -17.48 18.82 7.34
N ARG A 141 -17.79 19.29 6.12
CA ARG A 141 -19.11 19.18 5.49
C ARG A 141 -19.08 18.39 4.20
N GLY A 142 -17.91 17.96 3.75
CA GLY A 142 -17.76 17.21 2.51
C GLY A 142 -16.51 17.59 1.73
N ILE A 143 -16.57 17.37 0.42
CA ILE A 143 -15.49 17.61 -0.52
C ILE A 143 -15.97 18.29 -1.78
N VAL A 144 -15.03 18.89 -2.54
CA VAL A 144 -15.23 19.31 -3.92
C VAL A 144 -14.26 18.52 -4.81
N ALA A 145 -14.79 17.92 -5.87
CA ALA A 145 -14.02 17.26 -6.90
C ALA A 145 -13.38 18.25 -7.89
N GLU A 146 -12.39 17.81 -8.66
CA GLU A 146 -11.74 18.62 -9.71
C GLU A 146 -12.71 19.12 -10.79
N THR A 147 -13.77 18.39 -11.04
CA THR A 147 -14.85 18.70 -11.97
C THR A 147 -15.83 19.73 -11.45
N GLY A 148 -15.69 20.13 -10.17
CA GLY A 148 -16.44 21.24 -9.53
C GLY A 148 -17.68 20.80 -8.77
N GLU A 149 -18.10 19.54 -8.85
CA GLU A 149 -19.21 19.04 -8.03
C GLU A 149 -18.80 18.85 -6.57
N ALA A 150 -19.77 19.04 -5.69
CA ALA A 150 -19.63 18.83 -4.26
C ALA A 150 -20.33 17.53 -3.80
N TYR A 151 -19.69 16.85 -2.88
CA TYR A 151 -20.24 15.72 -2.15
C TYR A 151 -20.29 16.08 -0.67
N LEU A 152 -21.47 16.04 -0.08
CA LEU A 152 -21.66 16.42 1.31
C LEU A 152 -21.52 15.19 2.22
N ALA A 153 -20.97 15.38 3.41
CA ALA A 153 -20.90 14.34 4.43
C ALA A 153 -20.76 14.92 5.84
N ARG A 154 -21.14 14.12 6.84
CA ARG A 154 -20.96 14.44 8.26
C ARG A 154 -19.52 14.23 8.71
N ALA A 155 -18.78 13.33 8.05
CA ALA A 155 -17.35 13.10 8.31
C ALA A 155 -16.60 12.78 7.01
N VAL A 156 -15.31 13.17 6.97
CA VAL A 156 -14.40 12.87 5.86
C VAL A 156 -13.16 12.18 6.40
N ILE A 157 -12.90 10.97 5.91
CA ILE A 157 -11.71 10.17 6.26
C ILE A 157 -10.66 10.33 5.16
N LEU A 158 -9.47 10.77 5.54
CA LEU A 158 -8.35 10.95 4.62
C LEU A 158 -7.44 9.73 4.63
N ALA A 159 -7.49 8.92 3.59
CA ALA A 159 -6.66 7.73 3.37
C ALA A 159 -5.84 7.84 2.08
N THR A 160 -5.33 9.03 1.79
CA THR A 160 -4.74 9.44 0.50
C THR A 160 -3.34 8.88 0.22
N GLY A 161 -2.78 8.11 1.13
CA GLY A 161 -1.50 7.42 0.94
C GLY A 161 -0.36 8.37 0.50
N THR A 162 0.31 8.02 -0.60
CA THR A 162 1.45 8.76 -1.15
C THR A 162 1.08 9.68 -2.33
N TYR A 163 -0.20 9.97 -2.54
CA TYR A 163 -0.68 10.70 -3.73
C TYR A 163 -0.72 12.23 -3.57
N LEU A 164 -0.73 12.76 -2.33
CA LEU A 164 -0.74 14.21 -2.10
C LEU A 164 0.58 14.84 -2.54
N LYS A 165 0.57 15.58 -3.66
CA LYS A 165 1.76 16.09 -4.33
C LYS A 165 2.84 15.02 -4.51
N GLY A 166 2.40 13.82 -4.93
CA GLY A 166 3.27 12.68 -5.14
C GLY A 166 4.37 12.99 -6.16
N ARG A 167 5.57 12.43 -5.92
CA ARG A 167 6.72 12.50 -6.83
C ARG A 167 7.28 11.11 -7.01
N ILE A 168 7.50 10.74 -8.26
CA ILE A 168 8.19 9.50 -8.66
C ILE A 168 9.62 9.90 -9.00
N VAL A 169 10.60 9.21 -8.40
CA VAL A 169 12.01 9.44 -8.63
C VAL A 169 12.65 8.12 -9.07
N ILE A 170 13.25 8.11 -10.25
CA ILE A 170 13.95 6.95 -10.83
C ILE A 170 15.34 7.43 -11.27
N GLY A 171 16.36 7.11 -10.52
CA GLY A 171 17.69 7.70 -10.72
C GLY A 171 17.63 9.22 -10.62
N GLU A 172 18.07 9.91 -11.67
CA GLU A 172 18.05 11.37 -11.76
C GLU A 172 16.72 11.93 -12.30
N HIS A 173 15.85 11.08 -12.82
CA HIS A 173 14.56 11.50 -13.37
C HIS A 173 13.51 11.67 -12.27
N THR A 174 12.83 12.82 -12.31
CA THR A 174 11.76 13.14 -11.37
C THR A 174 10.52 13.58 -12.13
N THR A 175 9.36 12.99 -11.77
CA THR A 175 8.07 13.37 -12.34
C THR A 175 7.00 13.47 -11.27
N SER A 176 5.97 14.29 -11.50
CA SER A 176 4.79 14.34 -10.65
C SER A 176 3.90 13.13 -10.93
N GLY A 177 3.49 12.43 -9.89
CA GLY A 177 2.64 11.26 -10.02
C GLY A 177 2.57 10.46 -8.74
N GLY A 178 1.71 9.44 -8.77
CA GLY A 178 1.58 8.42 -7.75
C GLY A 178 1.94 7.04 -8.30
N PRO A 179 1.86 6.00 -7.46
CA PRO A 179 2.12 4.62 -7.88
C PRO A 179 1.33 4.22 -9.13
N ASN A 180 1.91 3.34 -9.94
CA ASN A 180 1.28 2.80 -11.15
C ASN A 180 0.85 3.86 -12.19
N GLY A 181 1.62 4.96 -12.29
CA GLY A 181 1.36 6.02 -13.28
C GLY A 181 0.14 6.91 -12.97
N GLN A 182 -0.43 6.83 -11.79
CA GLN A 182 -1.58 7.63 -11.40
C GLN A 182 -1.21 9.09 -11.20
N ARG A 183 -2.23 9.97 -11.32
CA ARG A 183 -2.10 11.41 -11.09
C ARG A 183 -1.80 11.72 -9.62
N ALA A 184 -1.06 12.79 -9.38
CA ALA A 184 -0.86 13.33 -8.05
C ALA A 184 -2.00 14.29 -7.68
N ALA A 185 -2.52 14.17 -6.44
CA ALA A 185 -3.51 15.08 -5.89
C ALA A 185 -2.81 16.32 -5.27
N GLY A 186 -2.66 17.38 -6.04
CA GLY A 186 -1.93 18.59 -5.60
C GLY A 186 -2.77 19.56 -4.78
N GLU A 187 -3.97 19.86 -5.24
CA GLU A 187 -4.84 20.89 -4.68
C GLU A 187 -5.39 20.51 -3.30
N LEU A 188 -5.74 19.25 -3.10
CA LEU A 188 -6.20 18.77 -1.80
C LEU A 188 -5.19 19.05 -0.69
N SER A 189 -3.89 18.91 -0.95
CA SER A 189 -2.85 19.23 0.04
C SER A 189 -2.76 20.71 0.38
N ARG A 190 -3.12 21.59 -0.55
CA ARG A 190 -3.26 23.03 -0.31
C ARG A 190 -4.46 23.30 0.59
N SER A 191 -5.62 22.77 0.21
CA SER A 191 -6.86 22.91 0.99
C SER A 191 -6.68 22.44 2.45
N LEU A 192 -6.01 21.32 2.67
CA LEU A 192 -5.74 20.82 4.03
C LEU A 192 -4.86 21.79 4.84
N ARG A 193 -3.80 22.36 4.24
CA ARG A 193 -2.96 23.36 4.93
C ARG A 193 -3.71 24.65 5.27
N GLU A 194 -4.52 25.15 4.34
CA GLU A 194 -5.35 26.33 4.53
C GLU A 194 -6.32 26.15 5.70
N ASN A 195 -6.71 24.91 5.99
CA ASN A 195 -7.53 24.53 7.13
C ASN A 195 -6.74 24.10 8.38
N GLY A 196 -5.44 24.41 8.43
CA GLY A 196 -4.60 24.22 9.60
C GLY A 196 -4.06 22.80 9.79
N ILE A 197 -4.27 21.89 8.84
CA ILE A 197 -3.73 20.53 8.93
C ILE A 197 -2.25 20.53 8.54
N LYS A 198 -1.39 20.10 9.47
CA LYS A 198 0.05 19.99 9.23
C LYS A 198 0.34 18.81 8.32
N ILE A 199 0.99 19.06 7.20
CA ILE A 199 1.37 18.05 6.21
C ILE A 199 2.90 17.91 6.19
N MET A 200 3.37 16.67 6.13
CA MET A 200 4.79 16.33 6.02
C MET A 200 5.05 15.34 4.89
N ARG A 201 6.30 15.26 4.45
CA ARG A 201 6.73 14.30 3.43
C ARG A 201 7.00 12.94 4.04
N PHE A 202 6.50 11.91 3.35
CA PHE A 202 6.91 10.51 3.56
C PHE A 202 7.60 10.02 2.30
N LYS A 203 8.54 9.10 2.48
CA LYS A 203 9.21 8.42 1.38
C LYS A 203 9.05 6.91 1.47
N THR A 204 8.97 6.27 0.32
CA THR A 204 8.99 4.80 0.19
C THR A 204 9.85 4.42 -1.01
N GLY A 205 10.49 3.25 -0.95
CA GLY A 205 11.21 2.67 -2.07
C GLY A 205 10.39 1.51 -2.65
N THR A 206 10.51 1.33 -3.96
CA THR A 206 9.92 0.20 -4.68
C THR A 206 11.05 -0.60 -5.29
N PRO A 207 11.09 -1.95 -5.14
CA PRO A 207 12.11 -2.78 -5.74
C PRO A 207 11.95 -2.83 -7.27
N ALA A 208 13.03 -3.17 -7.97
CA ALA A 208 12.99 -3.44 -9.39
C ALA A 208 12.09 -4.65 -9.68
N ARG A 209 11.39 -4.62 -10.80
CA ARG A 209 10.70 -5.77 -11.38
C ARG A 209 11.66 -6.46 -12.36
N LEU A 210 11.64 -7.78 -12.36
CA LEU A 210 12.50 -8.62 -13.19
C LEU A 210 11.62 -9.55 -14.00
N ASP A 211 12.04 -9.83 -15.23
CA ASP A 211 11.43 -10.89 -16.04
C ASP A 211 11.94 -12.25 -15.55
N ALA A 212 11.04 -13.09 -15.07
CA ALA A 212 11.35 -14.42 -14.52
C ALA A 212 12.17 -15.28 -15.50
N ARG A 213 11.94 -15.16 -16.80
CA ARG A 213 12.67 -15.87 -17.84
C ARG A 213 14.13 -15.45 -17.98
N SER A 214 14.52 -14.29 -17.42
CA SER A 214 15.90 -13.79 -17.39
C SER A 214 16.70 -14.27 -16.20
N LEU A 215 16.09 -15.01 -15.26
CA LEU A 215 16.69 -15.39 -13.99
C LEU A 215 17.36 -16.76 -14.06
N ASP A 216 18.54 -16.86 -13.45
CA ASP A 216 19.26 -18.13 -13.28
C ASP A 216 18.95 -18.72 -11.89
N TYR A 217 17.85 -19.43 -11.79
CA TYR A 217 17.38 -20.04 -10.54
C TYR A 217 18.36 -21.05 -9.94
N ALA A 218 19.24 -21.67 -10.77
CA ALA A 218 20.25 -22.60 -10.29
C ALA A 218 21.29 -21.94 -9.35
N LYS A 219 21.43 -20.62 -9.43
CA LYS A 219 22.31 -19.82 -8.57
C LYS A 219 21.64 -19.29 -7.31
N MET A 220 20.37 -19.62 -7.10
CA MET A 220 19.56 -19.09 -6.00
C MET A 220 19.15 -20.21 -5.04
N GLN A 221 18.89 -19.85 -3.81
CA GLN A 221 18.39 -20.77 -2.80
C GLN A 221 16.86 -20.75 -2.79
N LEU A 222 16.25 -21.91 -3.03
CA LEU A 222 14.81 -22.08 -2.94
C LEU A 222 14.30 -21.75 -1.53
N GLN A 223 13.23 -20.99 -1.43
CA GLN A 223 12.56 -20.63 -0.19
C GLN A 223 11.09 -21.07 -0.29
N PRO A 224 10.76 -22.32 0.11
CA PRO A 224 9.39 -22.81 0.11
C PRO A 224 8.56 -22.07 1.15
N GLY A 225 7.26 -22.10 0.99
CA GLY A 225 6.33 -21.68 2.03
C GLY A 225 6.35 -22.63 3.24
N ASP A 226 5.86 -22.15 4.36
CA ASP A 226 5.74 -22.97 5.57
C ASP A 226 4.54 -23.91 5.42
N GLU A 227 4.76 -25.22 5.58
CA GLU A 227 3.69 -26.21 5.64
C GLU A 227 2.89 -26.01 6.93
N GLY A 228 1.55 -26.06 6.83
CA GLY A 228 0.67 -25.87 7.98
C GLY A 228 0.66 -24.44 8.58
N ALA A 229 1.15 -23.45 7.85
CA ALA A 229 1.05 -22.07 8.29
C ALA A 229 -0.40 -21.66 8.57
N GLN A 230 -0.63 -20.97 9.69
CA GLN A 230 -1.94 -20.47 10.05
C GLN A 230 -2.44 -19.40 9.07
N SER A 231 -3.78 -19.32 8.92
CA SER A 231 -4.42 -18.23 8.20
C SER A 231 -4.19 -16.87 8.81
N PHE A 232 -4.31 -15.80 8.03
CA PHE A 232 -4.46 -14.47 8.58
C PHE A 232 -5.79 -14.30 9.27
N SER A 233 -6.88 -14.68 8.59
CA SER A 233 -8.23 -14.56 9.11
C SER A 233 -8.60 -15.72 10.01
N PHE A 234 -9.28 -15.40 11.11
CA PHE A 234 -9.93 -16.37 11.99
C PHE A 234 -11.14 -17.05 11.32
N MET A 235 -11.65 -16.48 10.22
CA MET A 235 -12.79 -17.00 9.44
C MET A 235 -12.37 -17.96 8.33
N THR A 236 -11.08 -18.10 8.07
CA THR A 236 -10.58 -19.01 7.04
C THR A 236 -10.42 -20.42 7.63
N GLU A 237 -11.26 -21.36 7.20
CA GLU A 237 -11.36 -22.71 7.79
C GLU A 237 -10.23 -23.66 7.41
N GLU A 238 -9.80 -23.72 6.15
CA GLU A 238 -8.73 -24.63 5.70
C GLU A 238 -7.90 -24.07 4.54
N ARG A 239 -6.65 -24.57 4.43
CA ARG A 239 -5.75 -24.27 3.34
C ARG A 239 -5.16 -25.51 2.75
N THR A 240 -5.60 -25.81 1.57
CA THR A 240 -5.10 -26.89 0.73
C THR A 240 -4.45 -26.39 -0.55
N ARG A 241 -3.99 -25.12 -0.59
CA ARG A 241 -3.43 -24.57 -1.83
C ARG A 241 -1.94 -24.88 -1.96
N GLU A 242 -1.56 -25.26 -3.17
CA GLU A 242 -0.18 -25.24 -3.62
C GLU A 242 0.43 -23.86 -3.36
N GLN A 243 1.70 -23.80 -2.96
CA GLN A 243 2.40 -22.55 -2.70
C GLN A 243 3.52 -22.36 -3.73
N LEU A 244 3.67 -21.14 -4.23
CA LEU A 244 4.82 -20.78 -5.06
C LEU A 244 6.02 -20.46 -4.17
N PRO A 245 7.22 -20.97 -4.49
CA PRO A 245 8.41 -20.63 -3.74
C PRO A 245 8.89 -19.22 -4.08
N CYS A 246 9.53 -18.57 -3.10
CA CYS A 246 10.42 -17.44 -3.33
C CYS A 246 11.85 -17.94 -3.50
N TYR A 247 12.78 -17.06 -3.89
CA TYR A 247 14.18 -17.38 -4.06
C TYR A 247 15.05 -16.37 -3.32
N LEU A 248 16.12 -16.89 -2.69
CA LEU A 248 17.10 -16.07 -1.98
C LEU A 248 18.40 -16.03 -2.77
N THR A 249 18.91 -14.83 -2.96
CA THR A 249 20.25 -14.58 -3.48
C THR A 249 20.95 -13.48 -2.68
N TYR A 250 22.13 -13.10 -3.07
CA TYR A 250 22.95 -12.15 -2.32
C TYR A 250 23.63 -11.13 -3.25
N THR A 251 23.83 -9.92 -2.73
CA THR A 251 24.81 -8.99 -3.30
C THR A 251 26.22 -9.53 -3.11
N ASN A 252 27.17 -8.96 -3.82
CA ASN A 252 28.59 -9.25 -3.70
C ASN A 252 29.41 -7.95 -3.63
N GLU A 253 30.72 -8.07 -3.43
CA GLU A 253 31.62 -6.93 -3.30
C GLU A 253 31.55 -5.99 -4.51
N LYS A 254 31.55 -6.54 -5.74
CA LYS A 254 31.43 -5.74 -6.96
C LYS A 254 30.11 -4.94 -7.00
N THR A 255 29.01 -5.51 -6.53
CA THR A 255 27.74 -4.80 -6.39
C THR A 255 27.88 -3.65 -5.39
N HIS A 256 28.55 -3.89 -4.26
CA HIS A 256 28.77 -2.87 -3.23
C HIS A 256 29.68 -1.73 -3.73
N GLU A 257 30.74 -2.04 -4.47
CA GLU A 257 31.62 -1.05 -5.10
C GLU A 257 30.87 -0.15 -6.07
N ILE A 258 30.05 -0.73 -6.96
CA ILE A 258 29.24 0.03 -7.90
C ILE A 258 28.28 0.97 -7.17
N ILE A 259 27.60 0.49 -6.11
CA ILE A 259 26.68 1.31 -5.34
C ILE A 259 27.43 2.43 -4.61
N ARG A 260 28.56 2.15 -3.96
CA ARG A 260 29.39 3.16 -3.28
C ARG A 260 29.89 4.23 -4.24
N ALA A 261 30.34 3.82 -5.42
CA ALA A 261 30.85 4.74 -6.45
C ALA A 261 29.75 5.67 -7.03
N ASN A 262 28.48 5.32 -6.87
CA ASN A 262 27.34 6.08 -7.37
C ASN A 262 26.40 6.60 -6.27
N ILE A 263 26.86 6.59 -5.02
CA ILE A 263 25.99 6.93 -3.88
C ILE A 263 25.47 8.38 -3.95
N ASP A 264 26.28 9.30 -4.46
CA ASP A 264 25.91 10.70 -4.62
C ASP A 264 24.82 10.92 -5.67
N ARG A 265 24.61 9.94 -6.54
CA ARG A 265 23.56 9.93 -7.56
C ARG A 265 22.29 9.22 -7.07
N ALA A 266 22.38 8.49 -5.95
CA ALA A 266 21.24 7.74 -5.41
C ALA A 266 20.25 8.69 -4.72
N PRO A 267 19.00 8.80 -5.18
CA PRO A 267 18.01 9.75 -4.64
C PRO A 267 17.74 9.57 -3.15
N MET A 268 17.94 8.38 -2.62
CA MET A 268 17.77 8.07 -1.19
C MET A 268 18.92 8.61 -0.33
N ALA A 269 20.10 8.88 -0.92
CA ALA A 269 21.29 9.32 -0.22
C ALA A 269 21.61 10.80 -0.46
N ASN A 270 21.31 11.35 -1.64
CA ASN A 270 21.67 12.72 -2.04
C ASN A 270 20.69 13.82 -1.58
N GLY A 271 19.67 13.48 -0.80
CA GLY A 271 18.71 14.44 -0.26
C GLY A 271 17.58 14.86 -1.22
N ILE A 272 17.55 14.39 -2.47
CA ILE A 272 16.43 14.66 -3.41
C ILE A 272 15.12 14.11 -2.85
N ILE A 273 15.16 12.95 -2.20
CA ILE A 273 14.01 12.38 -1.51
C ILE A 273 14.05 12.79 -0.04
N GLU A 274 13.27 13.80 0.29
CA GLU A 274 13.06 14.26 1.65
C GLU A 274 11.94 13.45 2.34
N GLY A 275 12.03 13.31 3.66
CA GLY A 275 10.95 12.74 4.48
C GLY A 275 11.34 11.48 5.25
N ILE A 276 10.37 10.97 6.01
CA ILE A 276 10.53 9.80 6.86
C ILE A 276 10.21 8.54 6.05
N GLY A 277 11.17 7.61 6.01
CA GLY A 277 10.97 6.28 5.41
C GLY A 277 10.43 5.25 6.42
N PRO A 278 9.87 4.13 5.94
CA PRO A 278 9.45 3.02 6.79
C PRO A 278 10.63 2.44 7.58
N ARG A 279 10.44 2.20 8.87
CA ARG A 279 11.52 1.75 9.78
C ARG A 279 12.11 0.39 9.38
N TYR A 280 11.28 -0.54 8.89
CA TYR A 280 11.67 -1.92 8.60
C TYR A 280 11.85 -2.22 7.11
N CYS A 281 11.99 -1.18 6.28
CA CYS A 281 12.20 -1.33 4.84
C CYS A 281 13.40 -0.49 4.36
N PRO A 282 14.64 -0.82 4.76
CA PRO A 282 15.82 -0.12 4.28
C PRO A 282 16.08 -0.47 2.81
N SER A 283 16.46 0.53 2.02
CA SER A 283 16.98 0.29 0.67
C SER A 283 18.33 -0.42 0.71
N ILE A 284 18.76 -0.98 -0.42
CA ILE A 284 20.07 -1.66 -0.51
C ILE A 284 21.21 -0.68 -0.24
N GLU A 285 21.12 0.56 -0.71
CA GLU A 285 22.09 1.63 -0.45
C GLU A 285 22.19 1.89 1.06
N SER A 286 21.06 1.97 1.75
CA SER A 286 21.03 2.16 3.21
C SER A 286 21.67 0.99 3.96
N LYS A 287 21.53 -0.24 3.47
CA LYS A 287 22.18 -1.42 4.06
C LYS A 287 23.70 -1.36 3.88
N ILE A 288 24.16 -1.02 2.68
CA ILE A 288 25.59 -0.94 2.36
C ILE A 288 26.27 0.19 3.16
N LEU A 289 25.62 1.33 3.34
CA LEU A 289 26.13 2.44 4.14
C LEU A 289 26.14 2.14 5.65
N ARG A 290 25.12 1.48 6.16
CA ARG A 290 25.01 1.16 7.60
C ARG A 290 25.87 -0.01 8.04
N PHE A 291 26.16 -0.94 7.13
CA PHE A 291 26.91 -2.16 7.39
C PHE A 291 28.00 -2.35 6.36
N PRO A 292 29.01 -1.41 6.33
CA PRO A 292 30.06 -1.40 5.31
C PRO A 292 30.96 -2.64 5.34
N ASP A 293 31.07 -3.28 6.51
CA ASP A 293 31.92 -4.46 6.73
C ASP A 293 31.26 -5.77 6.34
N LYS A 294 30.01 -5.74 5.84
CA LYS A 294 29.34 -6.94 5.37
C LYS A 294 29.68 -7.21 3.91
N ASP A 295 30.15 -8.42 3.64
CA ASP A 295 30.53 -8.88 2.30
C ASP A 295 29.31 -9.02 1.36
N ARG A 296 28.11 -9.23 1.94
CA ARG A 296 26.89 -9.48 1.18
C ARG A 296 25.63 -9.12 1.96
N HIS A 297 24.57 -8.76 1.23
CA HIS A 297 23.22 -8.56 1.75
C HIS A 297 22.24 -9.50 1.04
N GLN A 298 21.26 -9.99 1.77
CA GLN A 298 20.19 -10.84 1.25
C GLN A 298 19.28 -10.05 0.31
N LEU A 299 18.93 -10.68 -0.82
CA LEU A 299 17.93 -10.27 -1.78
C LEU A 299 16.92 -11.40 -1.95
N PHE A 300 15.64 -11.08 -1.82
CA PHE A 300 14.57 -12.02 -2.09
C PHE A 300 13.95 -11.70 -3.44
N LEU A 301 13.78 -12.73 -4.26
CA LEU A 301 12.99 -12.69 -5.47
C LEU A 301 11.65 -13.34 -5.15
N GLU A 302 10.61 -12.59 -5.41
CA GLU A 302 9.25 -12.90 -4.96
C GLU A 302 8.31 -12.82 -6.17
N PRO A 303 7.49 -13.85 -6.46
CA PRO A 303 6.54 -13.80 -7.58
C PRO A 303 5.44 -12.77 -7.32
N GLU A 304 4.96 -12.10 -8.36
CA GLU A 304 3.82 -11.16 -8.28
C GLU A 304 2.47 -11.81 -8.58
N GLY A 305 2.42 -13.07 -8.97
CA GLY A 305 1.17 -13.79 -9.25
C GLY A 305 1.39 -15.20 -9.77
N TRP A 306 0.29 -15.95 -9.91
CA TRP A 306 0.29 -17.32 -10.46
C TRP A 306 0.60 -17.35 -11.95
N HIS A 307 0.20 -16.33 -12.69
CA HIS A 307 0.16 -16.30 -14.15
C HIS A 307 0.89 -15.08 -14.70
N THR A 308 2.04 -14.76 -14.16
CA THR A 308 2.88 -13.65 -14.61
C THR A 308 4.35 -14.06 -14.66
N GLU A 309 5.13 -13.37 -15.48
CA GLU A 309 6.58 -13.49 -15.53
C GLU A 309 7.30 -12.42 -14.69
N GLU A 310 6.57 -11.71 -13.84
CA GLU A 310 7.11 -10.75 -12.86
C GLU A 310 7.39 -11.40 -11.50
#